data_41224bc8eca2cb078fad312ce6b9eda1
#
_entry.id   41224bc8eca2cb078fad312ce6b9eda1
#
_cell.length_a   1.000
_cell.length_b   1.000
_cell.length_c   1.000
_cell.angle_alpha   90.00
_cell.angle_beta   90.00
_cell.angle_gamma   90.00
#
_symmetry.space_group_name_H-M   'P 1'
#
loop_
_entity.id
_entity.type
_entity.pdbx_description
1 polymer ?
#
loop_
_entity_poly.entity_id
_entity_poly.type
_entity_poly.pdbx_seq_one_letter_code
_entity_poly.pdbx_strand_id
1 'polypeptide(L)'
;KILVNTAAEVDLKLNKTLFTLYSQVEGADEAFVKIYTGNGGYSLEVIDENNCIEVDQSTLEDSESFTVKGIAQGNAEVKITDRKGKEAFVNLNVIAPKQITTDADEKGVLINANQGSQQVKILSGNGEYKILDAGDTKVVRLELYGNVVTVTGRKAGETSFTLTDAKGQVSQPIQVK
;
A
#
# COMPACT_ATOMS: atom_id res chain seq x y z
N LYS A 1 -41.91 20.25 38.41
CA LYS A 1 -40.45 20.21 38.39
C LYS A 1 -40.01 19.32 37.22
N ILE A 2 -39.55 19.88 36.15
CA ILE A 2 -39.06 19.13 35.02
C ILE A 2 -37.60 18.73 35.34
N LEU A 3 -37.36 17.44 35.52
CA LEU A 3 -36.00 16.87 35.61
C LEU A 3 -35.43 16.83 34.21
N VAL A 4 -34.54 17.73 33.87
CA VAL A 4 -33.74 17.64 32.65
C VAL A 4 -32.60 16.66 32.94
N ASN A 5 -32.75 15.43 32.47
CA ASN A 5 -31.69 14.44 32.54
C ASN A 5 -30.67 14.78 31.42
N THR A 6 -29.65 15.54 31.72
CA THR A 6 -28.52 15.74 30.80
C THR A 6 -27.70 14.47 30.80
N ALA A 7 -27.72 13.72 29.67
CA ALA A 7 -26.81 12.60 29.47
C ALA A 7 -25.38 13.04 29.75
N ALA A 8 -24.64 12.22 30.49
CA ALA A 8 -23.22 12.51 30.77
C ALA A 8 -22.43 12.60 29.47
N GLU A 9 -21.53 13.57 29.41
CA GLU A 9 -20.59 13.69 28.27
C GLU A 9 -19.68 12.45 28.21
N VAL A 10 -19.48 11.98 27.00
CA VAL A 10 -18.61 10.81 26.70
C VAL A 10 -17.41 11.30 25.89
N ASP A 11 -16.23 10.79 26.22
CA ASP A 11 -15.03 11.07 25.43
C ASP A 11 -15.13 10.48 24.03
N LEU A 12 -14.66 11.22 23.04
CA LEU A 12 -14.59 10.80 21.65
C LEU A 12 -13.38 9.86 21.48
N LYS A 13 -13.61 8.59 21.12
CA LYS A 13 -12.56 7.58 20.93
C LYS A 13 -12.73 6.89 19.59
N LEU A 14 -11.61 6.69 18.90
CA LEU A 14 -11.50 6.06 17.60
C LEU A 14 -10.85 4.67 17.70
N ASN A 15 -11.06 3.83 16.68
CA ASN A 15 -10.36 2.54 16.55
C ASN A 15 -8.85 2.71 16.35
N LYS A 16 -8.45 3.76 15.64
CA LYS A 16 -7.05 4.06 15.32
C LYS A 16 -6.91 5.52 14.91
N THR A 17 -5.76 6.12 15.24
CA THR A 17 -5.49 7.55 15.01
C THR A 17 -4.35 7.81 14.02
N LEU A 18 -3.65 6.76 13.54
CA LEU A 18 -2.57 6.86 12.57
C LEU A 18 -2.69 5.75 11.55
N PHE A 19 -2.75 6.10 10.26
CA PHE A 19 -2.78 5.16 9.15
C PHE A 19 -1.67 5.46 8.17
N THR A 20 -1.08 4.39 7.60
CA THR A 20 -0.22 4.46 6.43
C THR A 20 -0.94 3.80 5.27
N LEU A 21 -1.17 4.56 4.19
CA LEU A 21 -1.85 4.11 2.98
C LEU A 21 -0.86 4.05 1.82
N TYR A 22 -1.14 3.19 0.84
CA TYR A 22 -0.37 3.11 -0.39
C TYR A 22 -1.21 3.65 -1.54
N SER A 23 -0.87 4.82 -2.08
CA SER A 23 -1.63 5.41 -3.19
C SER A 23 -1.71 4.45 -4.37
N GLN A 24 -2.91 4.32 -4.95
CA GLN A 24 -3.18 3.50 -6.15
C GLN A 24 -2.91 1.99 -5.98
N VAL A 25 -2.96 1.47 -4.75
CA VAL A 25 -2.83 0.05 -4.46
C VAL A 25 -4.13 -0.44 -3.82
N GLU A 26 -4.96 -1.12 -4.60
CA GLU A 26 -6.25 -1.65 -4.17
C GLU A 26 -6.14 -2.44 -2.85
N GLY A 27 -7.01 -2.10 -1.88
CA GLY A 27 -7.02 -2.70 -0.54
C GLY A 27 -5.89 -2.26 0.41
N ALA A 28 -4.93 -1.45 -0.07
CA ALA A 28 -3.91 -0.82 0.75
C ALA A 28 -3.96 0.72 0.68
N ASP A 29 -4.86 1.26 -0.13
CA ASP A 29 -5.13 2.69 -0.32
C ASP A 29 -6.29 3.20 0.55
N GLU A 30 -6.92 2.36 1.35
CA GLU A 30 -8.08 2.72 2.16
C GLU A 30 -7.85 2.53 3.66
N ALA A 31 -8.40 3.43 4.46
CA ALA A 31 -8.47 3.35 5.91
C ALA A 31 -9.93 3.41 6.38
N PHE A 32 -10.35 2.41 7.14
CA PHE A 32 -11.64 2.41 7.81
C PHE A 32 -11.49 2.99 9.22
N VAL A 33 -12.10 4.16 9.44
CA VAL A 33 -12.12 4.86 10.73
C VAL A 33 -13.47 4.61 11.41
N LYS A 34 -13.43 4.05 12.62
CA LYS A 34 -14.61 3.79 13.43
C LYS A 34 -14.55 4.58 14.73
N ILE A 35 -15.66 5.23 15.06
CA ILE A 35 -15.87 5.89 16.34
C ILE A 35 -16.43 4.86 17.32
N TYR A 36 -15.74 4.64 18.44
CA TYR A 36 -16.19 3.70 19.46
C TYR A 36 -17.06 4.37 20.51
N THR A 37 -16.72 5.62 20.85
CA THR A 37 -17.48 6.42 21.85
C THR A 37 -17.48 7.87 21.44
N GLY A 38 -18.55 8.60 21.78
CA GLY A 38 -18.72 10.02 21.53
C GLY A 38 -20.16 10.45 21.77
N ASN A 39 -20.48 11.69 21.50
CA ASN A 39 -21.78 12.27 21.79
C ASN A 39 -22.71 12.37 20.56
N GLY A 40 -22.33 11.74 19.44
CA GLY A 40 -23.09 11.74 18.17
C GLY A 40 -23.02 13.06 17.42
N GLY A 41 -23.62 13.11 16.20
CA GLY A 41 -23.62 14.29 15.35
C GLY A 41 -22.23 14.76 15.02
N TYR A 42 -21.46 13.89 14.37
CA TYR A 42 -20.06 14.14 14.07
C TYR A 42 -19.90 14.93 12.77
N SER A 43 -19.04 15.93 12.78
CA SER A 43 -18.55 16.63 11.59
C SER A 43 -17.10 16.27 11.33
N LEU A 44 -16.73 16.17 10.06
CA LEU A 44 -15.39 15.88 9.60
C LEU A 44 -14.81 17.12 8.92
N GLU A 45 -13.61 17.51 9.35
CA GLU A 45 -12.80 18.57 8.72
C GLU A 45 -11.54 17.92 8.17
N VAL A 46 -11.34 18.01 6.85
CA VAL A 46 -10.16 17.45 6.17
C VAL A 46 -9.09 18.54 6.07
N ILE A 47 -7.92 18.28 6.64
CA ILE A 47 -6.74 19.14 6.60
C ILE A 47 -5.72 18.44 5.69
N ASP A 48 -5.73 18.79 4.41
CA ASP A 48 -4.94 18.14 3.35
C ASP A 48 -4.40 19.16 2.34
N GLU A 49 -3.24 19.72 2.65
CA GLU A 49 -2.57 20.70 1.78
C GLU A 49 -2.07 20.10 0.45
N ASN A 50 -1.92 18.78 0.39
CA ASN A 50 -1.35 18.07 -0.77
C ASN A 50 -2.42 17.44 -1.66
N ASN A 51 -3.71 17.51 -1.29
CA ASN A 51 -4.80 16.79 -1.93
C ASN A 51 -4.47 15.29 -2.09
N CYS A 52 -3.98 14.68 -1.00
CA CYS A 52 -3.51 13.29 -1.01
C CYS A 52 -4.55 12.28 -0.54
N ILE A 53 -5.67 12.73 -0.02
CA ILE A 53 -6.77 11.88 0.46
C ILE A 53 -8.13 12.31 -0.09
N GLU A 54 -9.05 11.35 -0.13
CA GLU A 54 -10.50 11.56 -0.26
C GLU A 54 -11.21 10.91 0.92
N VAL A 55 -12.26 11.59 1.43
CA VAL A 55 -13.12 11.09 2.49
C VAL A 55 -14.52 10.90 1.92
N ASP A 56 -15.11 9.74 2.17
CA ASP A 56 -16.40 9.35 1.58
C ASP A 56 -17.59 10.20 2.04
N GLN A 57 -17.46 10.91 3.16
CA GLN A 57 -18.52 11.75 3.72
C GLN A 57 -17.93 12.90 4.58
N SER A 58 -18.68 13.97 4.70
CA SER A 58 -18.28 15.16 5.52
C SER A 58 -18.98 15.24 6.88
N THR A 59 -20.06 14.48 7.07
CA THR A 59 -20.83 14.41 8.32
C THR A 59 -21.30 12.98 8.58
N LEU A 60 -21.40 12.61 9.86
CA LEU A 60 -21.87 11.30 10.31
C LEU A 60 -23.07 11.51 11.25
N GLU A 61 -24.29 11.49 10.70
CA GLU A 61 -25.50 11.63 11.54
C GLU A 61 -25.92 10.28 12.14
N ASP A 62 -25.95 9.23 11.33
CA ASP A 62 -26.42 7.89 11.67
C ASP A 62 -25.32 6.82 11.60
N SER A 63 -24.10 7.17 11.18
CA SER A 63 -22.97 6.27 11.07
C SER A 63 -21.89 6.63 12.08
N GLU A 64 -21.27 5.61 12.66
CA GLU A 64 -20.11 5.76 13.54
C GLU A 64 -18.80 5.43 12.82
N SER A 65 -18.80 5.46 11.49
CA SER A 65 -17.62 5.11 10.70
C SER A 65 -17.60 5.83 9.35
N PHE A 66 -16.40 6.04 8.83
CA PHE A 66 -16.14 6.58 7.50
C PHE A 66 -14.87 5.96 6.90
N THR A 67 -14.74 6.07 5.59
CA THR A 67 -13.57 5.59 4.86
C THR A 67 -12.75 6.77 4.34
N VAL A 68 -11.43 6.65 4.47
CA VAL A 68 -10.47 7.58 3.88
C VAL A 68 -9.67 6.84 2.82
N LYS A 69 -9.59 7.39 1.61
CA LYS A 69 -8.81 6.85 0.50
C LYS A 69 -7.58 7.69 0.25
N GLY A 70 -6.41 7.06 0.15
CA GLY A 70 -5.17 7.69 -0.25
C GLY A 70 -5.05 7.74 -1.77
N ILE A 71 -5.03 8.93 -2.37
CA ILE A 71 -5.01 9.13 -3.82
C ILE A 71 -3.65 9.58 -4.37
N ALA A 72 -2.88 10.32 -3.58
CA ALA A 72 -1.55 10.80 -3.93
C ALA A 72 -0.62 10.75 -2.72
N GLN A 73 0.68 10.80 -2.95
CA GLN A 73 1.67 10.82 -1.87
C GLN A 73 1.57 12.13 -1.07
N GLY A 74 1.51 12.03 0.25
CA GLY A 74 1.44 13.19 1.15
C GLY A 74 1.06 12.79 2.57
N ASN A 75 0.86 13.82 3.40
CA ASN A 75 0.33 13.69 4.74
C ASN A 75 -0.96 14.51 4.84
N ALA A 76 -1.93 13.96 5.53
CA ALA A 76 -3.18 14.62 5.80
C ALA A 76 -3.67 14.31 7.23
N GLU A 77 -4.60 15.12 7.72
CA GLU A 77 -5.29 14.89 8.97
C GLU A 77 -6.79 15.03 8.76
N VAL A 78 -7.56 14.17 9.41
CA VAL A 78 -9.02 14.34 9.51
C VAL A 78 -9.35 14.61 10.96
N LYS A 79 -9.93 15.80 11.22
CA LYS A 79 -10.43 16.19 12.52
C LYS A 79 -11.91 15.82 12.60
N ILE A 80 -12.27 15.11 13.65
CA ILE A 80 -13.65 14.72 13.97
C ILE A 80 -14.10 15.55 15.16
N THR A 81 -15.26 16.21 15.06
CA THR A 81 -15.86 16.96 16.15
C THR A 81 -17.27 16.46 16.41
N ASP A 82 -17.60 16.11 17.65
CA ASP A 82 -18.94 15.70 18.04
C ASP A 82 -19.84 16.89 18.43
N ARG A 83 -21.14 16.65 18.62
CA ARG A 83 -22.11 17.70 18.99
C ARG A 83 -21.84 18.39 20.33
N LYS A 84 -20.94 17.87 21.16
CA LYS A 84 -20.51 18.49 22.44
C LYS A 84 -19.17 19.22 22.29
N GLY A 85 -18.62 19.29 21.07
CA GLY A 85 -17.36 19.97 20.80
C GLY A 85 -16.13 19.12 21.23
N LYS A 86 -16.28 17.82 21.48
CA LYS A 86 -15.13 16.94 21.68
C LYS A 86 -14.48 16.66 20.34
N GLU A 87 -13.17 16.68 20.32
CA GLU A 87 -12.38 16.51 19.10
C GLU A 87 -11.51 15.25 19.17
N ALA A 88 -11.33 14.62 18.01
CA ALA A 88 -10.35 13.55 17.79
C ALA A 88 -9.72 13.73 16.41
N PHE A 89 -8.49 13.25 16.26
CA PHE A 89 -7.70 13.45 15.05
C PHE A 89 -7.25 12.10 14.49
N VAL A 90 -7.33 11.96 13.17
CA VAL A 90 -6.79 10.84 12.40
C VAL A 90 -5.69 11.38 11.50
N ASN A 91 -4.47 10.89 11.72
CA ASN A 91 -3.31 11.24 10.91
C ASN A 91 -3.11 10.18 9.82
N LEU A 92 -2.91 10.63 8.60
CA LEU A 92 -2.73 9.79 7.42
C LEU A 92 -1.41 10.11 6.75
N ASN A 93 -0.62 9.05 6.52
CA ASN A 93 0.59 9.12 5.71
C ASN A 93 0.36 8.29 4.46
N VAL A 94 0.20 8.96 3.32
CA VAL A 94 0.03 8.30 2.03
C VAL A 94 1.37 8.22 1.32
N ILE A 95 1.81 7.01 1.01
CA ILE A 95 3.10 6.73 0.37
C ILE A 95 2.91 6.05 -0.98
N ALA A 96 3.82 6.30 -1.93
CA ALA A 96 3.86 5.55 -3.18
C ALA A 96 4.52 4.18 -2.94
N PRO A 97 4.04 3.11 -3.60
CA PRO A 97 4.73 1.82 -3.56
C PRO A 97 6.10 1.94 -4.23
N LYS A 98 7.09 1.25 -3.67
CA LYS A 98 8.45 1.23 -4.20
C LYS A 98 8.51 0.43 -5.50
N GLN A 99 9.16 0.98 -6.53
CA GLN A 99 9.44 0.26 -7.75
C GLN A 99 10.36 -0.94 -7.48
N ILE A 100 10.11 -2.06 -8.17
CA ILE A 100 11.03 -3.20 -8.15
C ILE A 100 12.24 -2.87 -9.02
N THR A 101 13.43 -2.90 -8.44
CA THR A 101 14.71 -2.79 -9.15
C THR A 101 15.61 -3.95 -8.81
N THR A 102 16.49 -4.32 -9.74
CA THR A 102 17.43 -5.42 -9.58
C THR A 102 18.87 -4.99 -9.97
N ASP A 103 19.85 -5.79 -9.62
CA ASP A 103 21.24 -5.60 -10.04
C ASP A 103 21.51 -5.96 -11.50
N ALA A 104 20.49 -6.46 -12.21
CA ALA A 104 20.52 -6.84 -13.63
C ALA A 104 19.73 -5.91 -14.56
N ASP A 105 19.06 -4.87 -14.06
CA ASP A 105 18.11 -4.04 -14.84
C ASP A 105 18.74 -3.39 -16.08
N GLU A 106 19.98 -2.93 -15.99
CA GLU A 106 20.67 -2.27 -17.11
C GLU A 106 21.50 -3.22 -17.99
N LYS A 107 22.00 -4.30 -17.41
CA LYS A 107 22.98 -5.19 -18.06
C LYS A 107 22.36 -6.47 -18.59
N GLY A 108 21.20 -6.85 -18.03
CA GLY A 108 20.65 -8.18 -18.22
C GLY A 108 21.49 -9.26 -17.56
N VAL A 109 21.19 -10.51 -17.88
CA VAL A 109 21.82 -11.71 -17.35
C VAL A 109 22.47 -12.47 -18.51
N LEU A 110 23.79 -12.65 -18.45
CA LEU A 110 24.53 -13.45 -19.42
C LEU A 110 24.84 -14.81 -18.84
N ILE A 111 24.33 -15.88 -19.44
CA ILE A 111 24.50 -17.25 -18.94
C ILE A 111 24.98 -18.16 -20.08
N ASN A 112 25.99 -18.97 -19.79
CA ASN A 112 26.35 -20.08 -20.70
C ASN A 112 25.21 -21.08 -20.74
N ALA A 113 24.75 -21.45 -21.93
CA ALA A 113 23.92 -22.64 -22.14
C ALA A 113 24.63 -23.85 -21.49
N ASN A 114 24.06 -24.91 -21.15
CA ASN A 114 24.65 -26.07 -20.44
C ASN A 114 24.85 -25.83 -18.92
N GLN A 115 23.76 -25.47 -18.22
CA GLN A 115 23.69 -25.43 -16.75
C GLN A 115 24.53 -24.31 -16.07
N GLY A 116 25.01 -23.32 -16.81
CA GLY A 116 25.49 -22.08 -16.18
C GLY A 116 24.36 -21.45 -15.37
N SER A 117 24.68 -20.90 -14.22
CA SER A 117 23.69 -20.23 -13.39
C SER A 117 24.23 -18.87 -12.91
N GLN A 118 23.33 -17.89 -12.82
CA GLN A 118 23.61 -16.57 -12.28
C GLN A 118 22.49 -16.15 -11.32
N GLN A 119 22.86 -15.39 -10.31
CA GLN A 119 21.88 -14.81 -9.36
C GLN A 119 21.58 -13.36 -9.74
N VAL A 120 20.31 -13.02 -9.68
CA VAL A 120 19.79 -11.65 -9.78
C VAL A 120 19.23 -11.26 -8.43
N LYS A 121 19.76 -10.19 -7.85
CA LYS A 121 19.32 -9.69 -6.55
C LYS A 121 18.32 -8.57 -6.73
N ILE A 122 17.19 -8.65 -6.05
CA ILE A 122 16.20 -7.57 -5.96
C ILE A 122 16.72 -6.55 -4.94
N LEU A 123 16.89 -5.29 -5.39
CA LEU A 123 17.45 -4.19 -4.61
C LEU A 123 16.39 -3.32 -3.96
N SER A 124 15.21 -3.20 -4.60
CA SER A 124 14.09 -2.40 -4.14
C SER A 124 12.77 -3.06 -4.49
N GLY A 125 11.70 -2.72 -3.76
CA GLY A 125 10.33 -3.21 -3.91
C GLY A 125 9.62 -3.28 -2.57
N ASN A 126 8.44 -3.92 -2.54
CA ASN A 126 7.55 -3.95 -1.37
C ASN A 126 7.44 -5.35 -0.72
N GLY A 127 8.40 -6.23 -0.98
CA GLY A 127 8.43 -7.58 -0.40
C GLY A 127 7.49 -8.59 -1.08
N GLU A 128 7.45 -9.82 -0.56
CA GLU A 128 6.63 -10.94 -1.07
C GLU A 128 6.75 -11.14 -2.59
N TYR A 129 7.99 -11.10 -3.08
CA TYR A 129 8.27 -11.17 -4.51
C TYR A 129 7.83 -12.50 -5.12
N LYS A 130 7.36 -12.42 -6.38
CA LYS A 130 6.96 -13.57 -7.19
C LYS A 130 7.45 -13.38 -8.62
N ILE A 131 7.73 -14.48 -9.32
CA ILE A 131 7.94 -14.45 -10.76
C ILE A 131 6.55 -14.30 -11.41
N LEU A 132 6.33 -13.17 -12.09
CA LEU A 132 5.08 -12.88 -12.79
C LEU A 132 5.06 -13.52 -14.17
N ASP A 133 6.14 -13.35 -14.93
CA ASP A 133 6.37 -14.00 -16.22
C ASP A 133 7.76 -14.63 -16.20
N ALA A 134 7.84 -15.92 -16.50
CA ALA A 134 9.08 -16.69 -16.51
C ALA A 134 9.77 -16.71 -17.89
N GLY A 135 9.18 -16.09 -18.89
CA GLY A 135 9.68 -16.12 -20.26
C GLY A 135 9.72 -17.53 -20.88
N ASP A 136 10.70 -17.80 -21.74
CA ASP A 136 10.84 -19.13 -22.35
C ASP A 136 11.54 -20.11 -21.39
N THR A 137 10.77 -20.99 -20.76
CA THR A 137 11.25 -22.01 -19.82
C THR A 137 12.08 -23.12 -20.48
N LYS A 138 12.14 -23.19 -21.82
CA LYS A 138 13.07 -24.06 -22.55
C LYS A 138 14.47 -23.46 -22.59
N VAL A 139 14.58 -22.13 -22.55
CA VAL A 139 15.84 -21.38 -22.54
C VAL A 139 16.40 -21.30 -21.14
N VAL A 140 15.56 -20.97 -20.14
CA VAL A 140 15.99 -20.80 -18.74
C VAL A 140 15.08 -21.51 -17.74
N ARG A 141 15.63 -21.78 -16.57
CA ARG A 141 14.92 -22.12 -15.34
C ARG A 141 15.13 -21.01 -14.33
N LEU A 142 14.05 -20.57 -13.69
CA LEU A 142 14.06 -19.55 -12.65
C LEU A 142 13.66 -20.14 -11.31
N GLU A 143 14.38 -19.76 -10.26
CA GLU A 143 14.06 -20.12 -8.88
C GLU A 143 14.21 -18.87 -8.02
N LEU A 144 13.13 -18.48 -7.35
CA LEU A 144 13.11 -17.32 -6.46
C LEU A 144 13.14 -17.78 -5.00
N TYR A 145 14.10 -17.26 -4.24
CA TYR A 145 14.17 -17.43 -2.80
C TYR A 145 14.44 -16.07 -2.12
N GLY A 146 13.47 -15.61 -1.31
CA GLY A 146 13.54 -14.30 -0.68
C GLY A 146 13.61 -13.18 -1.71
N ASN A 147 14.74 -12.51 -1.79
CA ASN A 147 15.00 -11.42 -2.75
C ASN A 147 16.04 -11.78 -3.82
N VAL A 148 16.29 -13.07 -4.04
CA VAL A 148 17.26 -13.56 -5.03
C VAL A 148 16.60 -14.50 -6.03
N VAL A 149 16.72 -14.17 -7.32
CA VAL A 149 16.33 -15.04 -8.43
C VAL A 149 17.57 -15.78 -8.94
N THR A 150 17.57 -17.10 -8.89
CA THR A 150 18.59 -17.94 -9.55
C THR A 150 18.11 -18.25 -10.96
N VAL A 151 18.87 -17.80 -11.95
CA VAL A 151 18.62 -18.03 -13.38
C VAL A 151 19.58 -19.09 -13.87
N THR A 152 19.08 -20.23 -14.36
CA THR A 152 19.87 -21.35 -14.86
C THR A 152 19.62 -21.56 -16.36
N GLY A 153 20.67 -21.52 -17.18
CA GLY A 153 20.59 -21.75 -18.62
C GLY A 153 20.28 -23.21 -18.94
N ARG A 154 19.34 -23.48 -19.84
CA ARG A 154 18.94 -24.79 -20.34
C ARG A 154 19.32 -25.01 -21.79
N LYS A 155 19.13 -23.99 -22.62
CA LYS A 155 19.36 -24.02 -24.07
C LYS A 155 19.80 -22.64 -24.53
N ALA A 156 20.67 -22.59 -25.56
CA ALA A 156 21.01 -21.32 -26.19
C ALA A 156 19.77 -20.59 -26.73
N GLY A 157 19.66 -19.33 -26.47
CA GLY A 157 18.56 -18.46 -26.85
C GLY A 157 18.48 -17.23 -25.97
N GLU A 158 17.60 -16.32 -26.33
CA GLU A 158 17.32 -15.11 -25.56
C GLU A 158 15.89 -15.18 -25.01
N THR A 159 15.69 -14.67 -23.80
CA THR A 159 14.38 -14.57 -23.17
C THR A 159 14.39 -13.40 -22.17
N SER A 160 13.25 -13.11 -21.55
CA SER A 160 13.17 -12.18 -20.43
C SER A 160 12.18 -12.70 -19.40
N PHE A 161 12.31 -12.22 -18.18
CA PHE A 161 11.34 -12.50 -17.13
C PHE A 161 10.97 -11.22 -16.37
N THR A 162 9.83 -11.23 -15.70
CA THR A 162 9.36 -10.13 -14.85
C THR A 162 9.01 -10.62 -13.46
N LEU A 163 9.09 -9.71 -12.49
CA LEU A 163 8.79 -9.93 -11.09
C LEU A 163 7.59 -9.06 -10.67
N THR A 164 6.86 -9.51 -9.68
CA THR A 164 5.85 -8.70 -8.98
C THR A 164 6.05 -8.80 -7.47
N ASP A 165 5.47 -7.85 -6.72
CA ASP A 165 5.60 -7.77 -5.26
C ASP A 165 4.24 -7.68 -4.55
N ALA A 166 4.27 -7.55 -3.21
CA ALA A 166 3.08 -7.46 -2.34
C ALA A 166 2.16 -6.26 -2.64
N LYS A 167 2.65 -5.25 -3.38
CA LYS A 167 1.88 -4.05 -3.76
C LYS A 167 1.51 -4.03 -5.24
N GLY A 168 1.66 -5.18 -5.94
CA GLY A 168 1.33 -5.31 -7.34
C GLY A 168 2.28 -4.58 -8.29
N GLN A 169 3.43 -4.07 -7.79
CA GLN A 169 4.43 -3.48 -8.66
C GLN A 169 5.04 -4.55 -9.54
N VAL A 170 5.33 -4.20 -10.79
CA VAL A 170 5.95 -5.09 -11.77
C VAL A 170 7.32 -4.53 -12.14
N SER A 171 8.33 -5.39 -12.18
CA SER A 171 9.68 -5.01 -12.60
C SER A 171 9.73 -4.69 -14.10
N GLN A 172 10.75 -3.95 -14.55
CA GLN A 172 11.13 -3.97 -15.95
C GLN A 172 11.48 -5.40 -16.37
N PRO A 173 11.30 -5.76 -17.66
CA PRO A 173 11.71 -7.07 -18.17
C PRO A 173 13.21 -7.27 -18.03
N ILE A 174 13.63 -8.29 -17.28
CA ILE A 174 15.03 -8.63 -17.05
C ILE A 174 15.48 -9.55 -18.20
N GLN A 175 16.36 -9.05 -19.05
CA GLN A 175 16.83 -9.77 -20.24
C GLN A 175 17.82 -10.87 -19.86
N VAL A 176 17.71 -12.04 -20.51
CA VAL A 176 18.62 -13.19 -20.37
C VAL A 176 19.13 -13.58 -21.75
N LYS A 177 20.46 -13.69 -21.87
CA LYS A 177 21.17 -14.03 -23.10
C LYS A 177 22.20 -15.14 -22.89
#